data_b6485421bf9239c773bd102640bcf445
#
_entry.id   b6485421bf9239c773bd102640bcf445
#
_cell.length_a   1.000
_cell.length_b   1.000
_cell.length_c   1.000
_cell.angle_alpha   90.00
_cell.angle_beta   90.00
_cell.angle_gamma   90.00
#
_symmetry.space_group_name_H-M   'P 1'
#
loop_
_entity.id
_entity.type
_entity.pdbx_description
1 polymer ?
#
loop_
_entity_poly.entity_id
_entity_poly.type
_entity_poly.pdbx_seq_one_letter_code
_entity_poly.pdbx_strand_id
1 'polypeptide(L)'
;MRRYTNLLAVVALSAGMALHAQTNEMVIQTKKLGAEIQPTMYGLFFEDINYAADGGLYAELVKNRSFEFPQNLMGWKTYGKVTLMDDGPFERNPHYVRLSNPGHAHKHTGLDNEGFFGIGVRKGEEYRFSVWARLPQGNGKETLRIELVDTKSMGEHQAFATADLTVDSKEWKKYQLILKPGMTQPKSTLRIFLTSKGTVALQLISLFPVDTWKGHENGLRKDLAQALADIHPGVFRFPGGCIVEGTDLNTRYDWKKSVGPVENRPLNENRWQY
;
A
#
# COMPACT_ATOMS: atom_id res chain seq x y z
N MET A 1 25.68 -74.99 21.28
CA MET A 1 25.21 -74.79 19.89
C MET A 1 24.11 -73.75 19.70
N ARG A 2 23.62 -73.08 20.72
CA ARG A 2 22.51 -72.05 20.59
C ARG A 2 22.93 -70.57 20.40
N ARG A 3 24.26 -70.25 20.47
CA ARG A 3 24.75 -68.87 20.35
C ARG A 3 25.14 -68.42 18.93
N TYR A 4 25.37 -69.37 18.02
CA TYR A 4 25.79 -69.04 16.64
C TYR A 4 24.64 -68.93 15.67
N THR A 5 23.46 -69.48 15.98
CA THR A 5 22.27 -69.37 15.14
C THR A 5 21.63 -67.96 15.16
N ASN A 6 21.82 -67.22 16.26
CA ASN A 6 21.26 -65.82 16.35
C ASN A 6 22.17 -64.82 15.62
N LEU A 7 23.47 -65.12 15.45
CA LEU A 7 24.38 -64.19 14.72
C LEU A 7 24.18 -64.27 13.22
N LEU A 8 23.89 -65.50 12.71
CA LEU A 8 23.56 -65.67 11.28
C LEU A 8 22.20 -65.10 10.88
N ALA A 9 21.24 -65.10 11.78
CA ALA A 9 19.93 -64.47 11.52
C ALA A 9 20.01 -62.91 11.48
N VAL A 10 20.86 -62.30 12.32
CA VAL A 10 21.06 -60.85 12.33
C VAL A 10 21.86 -60.41 11.09
N VAL A 11 22.83 -61.18 10.63
CA VAL A 11 23.60 -60.90 9.40
C VAL A 11 22.71 -61.08 8.15
N ALA A 12 21.81 -62.09 8.15
CA ALA A 12 20.88 -62.29 7.03
C ALA A 12 19.79 -61.20 6.94
N LEU A 13 19.34 -60.62 8.10
CA LEU A 13 18.39 -59.49 8.09
C LEU A 13 19.08 -58.19 7.67
N SER A 14 20.34 -57.98 7.95
CA SER A 14 21.06 -56.77 7.54
C SER A 14 21.49 -56.76 6.06
N ALA A 15 21.58 -57.92 5.41
CA ALA A 15 21.88 -58.05 3.99
C ALA A 15 20.67 -57.82 3.07
N GLY A 16 19.44 -57.82 3.64
CA GLY A 16 18.19 -57.67 2.86
C GLY A 16 17.71 -56.24 2.66
N MET A 17 18.33 -55.23 3.30
CA MET A 17 17.94 -53.80 3.13
C MET A 17 18.98 -53.03 2.30
N ALA A 18 19.38 -53.56 1.15
CA ALA A 18 19.94 -52.72 0.12
C ALA A 18 18.77 -51.93 -0.47
N LEU A 19 18.51 -50.72 0.10
CA LEU A 19 17.68 -49.73 -0.52
C LEU A 19 18.24 -49.42 -1.92
N HIS A 20 17.68 -50.05 -2.92
CA HIS A 20 17.94 -49.65 -4.30
C HIS A 20 17.35 -48.27 -4.46
N ALA A 21 18.19 -47.26 -4.29
CA ALA A 21 17.82 -45.88 -4.71
C ALA A 21 17.53 -45.96 -6.22
N GLN A 22 16.28 -45.86 -6.58
CA GLN A 22 15.87 -45.77 -7.99
C GLN A 22 16.42 -44.47 -8.52
N THR A 23 17.45 -44.52 -9.34
CA THR A 23 17.94 -43.36 -10.08
C THR A 23 16.99 -43.07 -11.21
N ASN A 24 16.27 -41.96 -11.10
CA ASN A 24 15.47 -41.47 -12.21
C ASN A 24 16.41 -40.66 -13.13
N GLU A 25 16.51 -41.08 -14.38
CA GLU A 25 17.25 -40.35 -15.39
C GLU A 25 16.30 -39.52 -16.25
N MET A 26 16.61 -38.24 -16.40
CA MET A 26 15.90 -37.35 -17.32
C MET A 26 16.83 -37.01 -18.49
N VAL A 27 16.48 -37.45 -19.68
CA VAL A 27 17.24 -37.16 -20.91
C VAL A 27 16.53 -36.07 -21.71
N ILE A 28 17.17 -34.89 -21.83
CA ILE A 28 16.65 -33.75 -22.62
C ILE A 28 17.28 -33.83 -24.02
N GLN A 29 16.42 -34.08 -25.03
CA GLN A 29 16.85 -34.19 -26.42
C GLN A 29 16.78 -32.78 -27.09
N THR A 30 17.78 -31.96 -26.88
CA THR A 30 17.79 -30.54 -27.35
C THR A 30 17.76 -30.38 -28.86
N LYS A 31 18.13 -31.45 -29.63
CA LYS A 31 18.08 -31.42 -31.09
C LYS A 31 16.73 -31.84 -31.68
N LYS A 32 15.82 -32.40 -30.87
CA LYS A 32 14.50 -32.83 -31.29
C LYS A 32 13.50 -31.77 -30.81
N LEU A 33 13.25 -30.79 -31.66
CA LEU A 33 12.29 -29.72 -31.35
C LEU A 33 10.88 -30.28 -31.29
N GLY A 34 10.10 -29.87 -30.29
CA GLY A 34 8.67 -30.13 -30.18
C GLY A 34 7.83 -29.06 -30.88
N ALA A 35 6.60 -28.90 -30.46
CA ALA A 35 5.75 -27.83 -30.94
C ALA A 35 6.31 -26.45 -30.55
N GLU A 36 6.07 -25.45 -31.41
CA GLU A 36 6.42 -24.06 -31.10
C GLU A 36 5.64 -23.56 -29.88
N ILE A 37 6.33 -22.93 -28.94
CA ILE A 37 5.70 -22.29 -27.80
C ILE A 37 5.10 -20.96 -28.24
N GLN A 38 3.76 -20.89 -28.24
CA GLN A 38 3.06 -19.67 -28.58
C GLN A 38 3.26 -18.57 -27.52
N PRO A 39 3.34 -17.30 -27.91
CA PRO A 39 3.53 -16.20 -26.95
C PRO A 39 2.47 -16.16 -25.83
N THR A 40 1.27 -16.65 -26.09
CA THR A 40 0.16 -16.71 -25.13
C THR A 40 0.19 -17.92 -24.18
N MET A 41 1.18 -18.83 -24.32
CA MET A 41 1.26 -20.01 -23.46
C MET A 41 1.78 -19.70 -22.05
N TYR A 42 2.40 -18.55 -21.86
CA TYR A 42 2.85 -18.10 -20.55
C TYR A 42 2.50 -16.63 -20.33
N GLY A 43 2.38 -16.24 -19.08
CA GLY A 43 2.03 -14.89 -18.70
C GLY A 43 2.15 -14.67 -17.21
N LEU A 44 1.52 -13.63 -16.71
CA LEU A 44 1.52 -13.28 -15.33
C LEU A 44 0.13 -13.42 -14.73
N PHE A 45 0.09 -13.92 -13.50
CA PHE A 45 -1.06 -13.84 -12.62
C PHE A 45 -0.73 -12.85 -11.50
N PHE A 46 -1.53 -11.80 -11.42
CA PHE A 46 -1.45 -10.80 -10.36
C PHE A 46 -2.74 -10.85 -9.54
N GLU A 47 -2.61 -10.97 -8.24
CA GLU A 47 -3.71 -10.88 -7.31
C GLU A 47 -3.52 -9.72 -6.35
N ASP A 48 -4.58 -8.91 -6.17
CA ASP A 48 -4.58 -7.83 -5.19
C ASP A 48 -4.82 -8.42 -3.79
N ILE A 49 -3.76 -8.95 -3.22
CA ILE A 49 -3.68 -9.51 -1.87
C ILE A 49 -2.47 -8.92 -1.16
N ASN A 50 -2.52 -8.74 0.15
CA ASN A 50 -1.43 -8.17 0.96
C ASN A 50 -0.97 -6.79 0.46
N TYR A 51 -1.92 -5.93 0.05
CA TYR A 51 -1.66 -4.61 -0.52
C TYR A 51 -0.79 -4.66 -1.79
N ALA A 52 -1.02 -5.65 -2.66
CA ALA A 52 -0.25 -5.79 -3.89
C ALA A 52 -0.59 -4.70 -4.93
N ALA A 53 -1.83 -4.19 -4.93
CA ALA A 53 -2.21 -3.03 -5.73
C ALA A 53 -1.91 -1.73 -4.99
N ASP A 54 -2.78 -1.25 -4.10
CA ASP A 54 -2.52 -0.06 -3.28
C ASP A 54 -1.34 -0.32 -2.33
N GLY A 55 -0.31 0.55 -2.38
CA GLY A 55 0.93 0.38 -1.62
C GLY A 55 1.93 -0.61 -2.24
N GLY A 56 1.54 -1.29 -3.32
CA GLY A 56 2.35 -2.20 -4.12
C GLY A 56 2.58 -1.65 -5.52
N LEU A 57 1.92 -2.25 -6.52
CA LEU A 57 2.07 -1.85 -7.92
C LEU A 57 1.52 -0.43 -8.18
N TYR A 58 0.40 -0.06 -7.58
CA TYR A 58 -0.11 1.31 -7.55
C TYR A 58 0.67 2.11 -6.50
N ALA A 59 1.27 3.22 -6.92
CA ALA A 59 2.29 3.91 -6.14
C ALA A 59 1.75 4.78 -4.98
N GLU A 60 0.51 4.60 -4.54
CA GLU A 60 -0.03 5.28 -3.36
C GLU A 60 0.72 4.83 -2.11
N LEU A 61 1.21 5.78 -1.32
CA LEU A 61 1.97 5.52 -0.10
C LEU A 61 1.13 5.69 1.18
N VAL A 62 -0.04 6.32 1.08
CA VAL A 62 -0.95 6.54 2.21
C VAL A 62 -1.97 5.42 2.30
N LYS A 63 -1.94 4.67 3.40
CA LYS A 63 -2.93 3.64 3.69
C LYS A 63 -4.25 4.27 4.12
N ASN A 64 -5.37 3.76 3.58
CA ASN A 64 -6.72 4.22 3.94
C ASN A 64 -6.90 5.73 3.75
N ARG A 65 -6.54 6.24 2.57
CA ARG A 65 -6.54 7.67 2.21
C ARG A 65 -7.89 8.36 2.36
N SER A 66 -9.00 7.61 2.21
CA SER A 66 -10.37 8.10 2.24
C SER A 66 -11.11 7.87 3.56
N PHE A 67 -10.50 7.17 4.53
CA PHE A 67 -11.10 6.75 5.79
C PHE A 67 -12.29 5.79 5.63
N GLU A 68 -12.36 5.05 4.50
CA GLU A 68 -13.46 4.13 4.18
C GLU A 68 -13.17 2.66 4.55
N PHE A 69 -12.00 2.33 5.08
CA PHE A 69 -11.73 0.97 5.55
C PHE A 69 -12.72 0.57 6.66
N PRO A 70 -12.99 -0.72 6.87
CA PRO A 70 -13.96 -1.18 7.88
C PRO A 70 -13.71 -0.62 9.28
N GLN A 71 -12.45 -0.33 9.58
CA GLN A 71 -12.05 0.52 10.71
C GLN A 71 -11.56 1.85 10.12
N ASN A 72 -12.42 2.85 10.14
CA ASN A 72 -12.18 4.13 9.44
C ASN A 72 -10.81 4.78 9.70
N LEU A 73 -10.22 4.59 10.87
CA LEU A 73 -8.90 5.09 11.21
C LEU A 73 -7.80 4.03 11.11
N MET A 74 -8.04 2.89 10.47
CA MET A 74 -6.99 1.89 10.23
C MET A 74 -5.84 2.54 9.44
N GLY A 75 -4.61 2.38 9.94
CA GLY A 75 -3.40 3.01 9.36
C GLY A 75 -3.16 4.45 9.81
N TRP A 76 -4.08 5.03 10.59
CA TRP A 76 -3.98 6.38 11.13
C TRP A 76 -3.84 6.40 12.65
N LYS A 77 -2.92 7.20 13.14
CA LYS A 77 -2.81 7.55 14.56
C LYS A 77 -3.16 9.02 14.72
N THR A 78 -4.00 9.34 15.71
CA THR A 78 -4.50 10.69 15.93
C THR A 78 -3.87 11.33 17.15
N TYR A 79 -3.71 12.65 17.13
CA TYR A 79 -3.19 13.47 18.23
C TYR A 79 -4.10 14.67 18.45
N GLY A 80 -4.35 15.00 19.71
CA GLY A 80 -5.21 16.13 20.08
C GLY A 80 -6.67 15.89 19.72
N LYS A 81 -7.37 16.94 19.28
CA LYS A 81 -8.80 16.86 18.97
C LYS A 81 -8.99 16.55 17.47
N VAL A 82 -9.15 15.27 17.16
CA VAL A 82 -9.51 14.75 15.84
C VAL A 82 -10.87 14.09 15.91
N THR A 83 -11.77 14.43 15.01
CA THR A 83 -13.13 13.87 14.94
C THR A 83 -13.37 13.29 13.57
N LEU A 84 -13.80 12.03 13.50
CA LEU A 84 -14.28 11.41 12.28
C LEU A 84 -15.69 11.94 11.96
N MET A 85 -15.93 12.27 10.71
CA MET A 85 -17.19 12.78 10.17
C MET A 85 -17.58 11.94 8.95
N ASP A 86 -18.87 11.91 8.60
CA ASP A 86 -19.48 11.10 7.55
C ASP A 86 -20.33 11.89 6.55
N ASP A 87 -20.29 13.22 6.64
CA ASP A 87 -21.01 14.16 5.77
C ASP A 87 -20.08 14.85 4.74
N GLY A 88 -19.12 14.13 4.21
CA GLY A 88 -18.12 14.62 3.26
C GLY A 88 -18.68 14.90 1.86
N PRO A 89 -17.86 15.48 0.95
CA PRO A 89 -18.30 15.98 -0.34
C PRO A 89 -18.53 14.88 -1.39
N PHE A 90 -18.07 13.66 -1.13
CA PHE A 90 -18.11 12.57 -2.10
C PHE A 90 -19.05 11.47 -1.64
N GLU A 91 -20.10 11.23 -2.38
CA GLU A 91 -21.15 10.25 -2.05
C GLU A 91 -20.60 8.85 -1.73
N ARG A 92 -19.59 8.41 -2.47
CA ARG A 92 -18.99 7.07 -2.30
C ARG A 92 -17.83 7.02 -1.31
N ASN A 93 -17.38 8.17 -0.85
CA ASN A 93 -16.33 8.34 0.15
C ASN A 93 -16.74 9.47 1.09
N PRO A 94 -17.78 9.27 1.93
CA PRO A 94 -18.31 10.34 2.77
C PRO A 94 -17.46 10.65 3.99
N HIS A 95 -16.57 9.74 4.42
CA HIS A 95 -15.81 9.93 5.64
C HIS A 95 -14.66 10.93 5.46
N TYR A 96 -14.47 11.76 6.46
CA TYR A 96 -13.35 12.69 6.56
C TYR A 96 -13.00 12.97 8.02
N VAL A 97 -11.85 13.57 8.28
CA VAL A 97 -11.45 13.96 9.64
C VAL A 97 -11.47 15.46 9.80
N ARG A 98 -11.86 15.90 11.00
CA ARG A 98 -11.82 17.28 11.43
C ARG A 98 -10.76 17.44 12.51
N LEU A 99 -9.75 18.26 12.23
CA LEU A 99 -8.72 18.67 13.18
C LEU A 99 -9.14 19.97 13.84
N SER A 100 -9.08 20.06 15.18
CA SER A 100 -9.36 21.28 15.93
C SER A 100 -8.23 21.58 16.90
N ASN A 101 -7.48 22.65 16.62
CA ASN A 101 -6.39 23.11 17.47
C ASN A 101 -6.85 24.33 18.29
N PRO A 102 -6.94 24.22 19.63
CA PRO A 102 -7.36 25.34 20.49
C PRO A 102 -6.27 26.41 20.67
N GLY A 103 -5.07 26.20 20.13
CA GLY A 103 -3.97 27.16 20.19
C GLY A 103 -3.06 27.01 21.42
N HIS A 104 -3.03 25.85 22.08
CA HIS A 104 -2.08 25.58 23.16
C HIS A 104 -0.71 25.22 22.61
N ALA A 105 0.35 25.93 23.04
CA ALA A 105 1.70 25.87 22.50
C ALA A 105 2.37 24.47 22.49
N HIS A 106 1.90 23.52 23.29
CA HIS A 106 2.52 22.21 23.45
C HIS A 106 1.60 21.02 23.11
N LYS A 107 0.43 21.28 22.53
CA LYS A 107 -0.50 20.20 22.13
C LYS A 107 -0.74 20.26 20.64
N HIS A 108 -0.01 19.44 19.91
CA HIS A 108 -0.24 19.29 18.48
C HIS A 108 -1.56 18.54 18.23
N THR A 109 -2.34 19.03 17.27
CA THR A 109 -3.51 18.32 16.76
C THR A 109 -3.18 17.85 15.35
N GLY A 110 -3.31 16.56 15.09
CA GLY A 110 -2.92 16.02 13.80
C GLY A 110 -3.05 14.52 13.68
N LEU A 111 -2.43 14.00 12.63
CA LEU A 111 -2.50 12.63 12.18
C LEU A 111 -1.11 12.12 11.80
N ASP A 112 -0.84 10.86 12.10
CA ASP A 112 0.26 10.09 11.50
C ASP A 112 -0.32 8.95 10.66
N ASN A 113 0.23 8.75 9.45
CA ASN A 113 -0.07 7.58 8.62
C ASN A 113 1.14 6.65 8.53
N GLU A 114 0.93 5.38 8.86
CA GLU A 114 1.99 4.37 8.85
C GLU A 114 2.36 3.86 7.45
N GLY A 115 1.56 4.20 6.42
CA GLY A 115 1.67 3.63 5.09
C GLY A 115 1.36 2.14 5.05
N PHE A 116 1.86 1.48 4.02
CA PHE A 116 1.77 0.04 3.83
C PHE A 116 3.08 -0.60 4.32
N PHE A 117 3.11 -1.06 5.59
CA PHE A 117 4.33 -1.55 6.28
C PHE A 117 5.45 -0.52 6.41
N GLY A 118 5.12 0.76 6.43
CA GLY A 118 6.02 1.92 6.41
C GLY A 118 6.04 2.60 5.04
N ILE A 119 6.32 3.89 5.04
CA ILE A 119 6.47 4.69 3.82
C ILE A 119 7.95 4.70 3.41
N GLY A 120 8.27 4.01 2.31
CA GLY A 120 9.63 4.01 1.76
C GLY A 120 9.88 5.24 0.89
N VAL A 121 10.97 5.99 1.19
CA VAL A 121 11.36 7.17 0.41
C VAL A 121 12.86 7.19 0.13
N ARG A 122 13.26 7.85 -0.96
CA ARG A 122 14.66 8.01 -1.39
C ARG A 122 15.11 9.46 -1.33
N LYS A 123 16.34 9.66 -0.88
CA LYS A 123 16.96 10.99 -0.81
C LYS A 123 16.91 11.69 -2.17
N GLY A 124 16.40 12.92 -2.17
CA GLY A 124 16.41 13.80 -3.34
C GLY A 124 15.32 13.52 -4.36
N GLU A 125 14.58 12.40 -4.26
CA GLU A 125 13.37 12.17 -5.05
C GLU A 125 12.22 13.07 -4.55
N GLU A 126 11.26 13.32 -5.42
CA GLU A 126 10.12 14.17 -5.13
C GLU A 126 8.87 13.33 -4.91
N TYR A 127 8.09 13.72 -3.89
CA TYR A 127 6.84 13.07 -3.52
C TYR A 127 5.72 14.10 -3.51
N ARG A 128 4.66 13.85 -4.27
CA ARG A 128 3.48 14.70 -4.34
C ARG A 128 2.51 14.32 -3.23
N PHE A 129 2.37 15.20 -2.26
CA PHE A 129 1.30 15.16 -1.29
C PHE A 129 0.06 15.85 -1.86
N SER A 130 -1.11 15.29 -1.66
CA SER A 130 -2.38 15.95 -1.96
C SER A 130 -3.43 15.65 -0.91
N VAL A 131 -4.37 16.59 -0.72
CA VAL A 131 -5.47 16.47 0.22
C VAL A 131 -6.64 17.33 -0.23
N TRP A 132 -7.86 16.84 -0.08
CA TRP A 132 -9.05 17.66 -0.11
C TRP A 132 -9.24 18.26 1.28
N ALA A 133 -9.36 19.58 1.35
CA ALA A 133 -9.49 20.30 2.61
C ALA A 133 -10.45 21.47 2.51
N ARG A 134 -11.04 21.85 3.67
CA ARG A 134 -11.83 23.06 3.84
C ARG A 134 -11.72 23.59 5.25
N LEU A 135 -12.13 24.86 5.42
CA LEU A 135 -12.32 25.51 6.71
C LEU A 135 -13.80 25.38 7.10
N PRO A 136 -14.18 24.44 7.98
CA PRO A 136 -15.60 24.28 8.39
C PRO A 136 -16.09 25.45 9.22
N GLN A 137 -15.20 26.22 9.81
CA GLN A 137 -15.49 27.40 10.65
C GLN A 137 -14.45 28.50 10.39
N GLY A 138 -14.85 29.77 10.60
CA GLY A 138 -13.93 30.91 10.48
C GLY A 138 -13.87 31.49 9.06
N ASN A 139 -13.14 32.60 8.91
CA ASN A 139 -12.93 33.35 7.67
C ASN A 139 -11.45 33.57 7.36
N GLY A 140 -10.58 32.80 7.98
CA GLY A 140 -9.13 32.98 7.90
C GLY A 140 -8.45 31.99 6.97
N LYS A 141 -7.21 31.76 7.31
CA LYS A 141 -6.35 30.73 6.73
C LYS A 141 -5.82 29.85 7.85
N GLU A 142 -5.73 28.55 7.60
CA GLU A 142 -5.15 27.62 8.54
C GLU A 142 -3.91 26.96 7.91
N THR A 143 -2.92 26.67 8.70
CA THR A 143 -1.67 26.08 8.23
C THR A 143 -1.53 24.65 8.73
N LEU A 144 -1.37 23.72 7.79
CA LEU A 144 -0.97 22.35 8.03
C LEU A 144 0.52 22.22 7.80
N ARG A 145 1.21 21.59 8.72
CA ARG A 145 2.59 21.13 8.52
C ARG A 145 2.58 19.66 8.13
N ILE A 146 3.21 19.36 6.99
CA ILE A 146 3.31 18.03 6.42
C ILE A 146 4.77 17.57 6.54
N GLU A 147 5.00 16.43 7.16
CA GLU A 147 6.34 15.94 7.46
C GLU A 147 6.49 14.45 7.10
N LEU A 148 7.71 14.07 6.70
CA LEU A 148 8.14 12.68 6.72
C LEU A 148 9.10 12.51 7.91
N VAL A 149 8.79 11.58 8.80
CA VAL A 149 9.53 11.35 10.05
C VAL A 149 9.96 9.89 10.18
N ASP A 150 11.04 9.64 10.92
CA ASP A 150 11.47 8.27 11.25
C ASP A 150 10.51 7.65 12.27
N THR A 151 10.04 6.43 11.99
CA THR A 151 9.16 5.66 12.89
C THR A 151 9.87 5.14 14.14
N LYS A 152 11.21 5.04 14.10
CA LYS A 152 12.00 4.42 15.17
C LYS A 152 12.34 5.38 16.31
N SER A 153 12.22 6.69 16.12
CA SER A 153 12.55 7.67 17.14
C SER A 153 11.40 7.85 18.12
N MET A 154 11.43 7.10 19.21
CA MET A 154 10.65 7.38 20.44
C MET A 154 11.24 8.61 21.12
N GLY A 155 10.88 9.79 20.69
CA GLY A 155 11.43 11.05 21.20
C GLY A 155 11.20 12.20 20.24
N GLU A 156 12.05 13.21 20.24
CA GLU A 156 12.01 14.29 19.28
C GLU A 156 12.21 13.73 17.87
N HIS A 157 11.10 13.62 17.12
CA HIS A 157 11.09 13.09 15.77
C HIS A 157 11.79 14.09 14.85
N GLN A 158 12.95 13.72 14.35
CA GLN A 158 13.60 14.52 13.32
C GLN A 158 12.87 14.30 12.00
N ALA A 159 12.16 15.34 11.54
CA ALA A 159 11.60 15.37 10.20
C ALA A 159 12.74 15.49 9.18
N PHE A 160 12.72 14.67 8.15
CA PHE A 160 13.69 14.72 7.05
C PHE A 160 13.08 15.21 5.74
N ALA A 161 11.79 15.51 5.74
CA ALA A 161 11.10 16.35 4.76
C ALA A 161 9.98 17.09 5.50
N THR A 162 9.85 18.39 5.23
CA THR A 162 8.84 19.26 5.85
C THR A 162 8.36 20.28 4.83
N ALA A 163 7.05 20.51 4.79
CA ALA A 163 6.45 21.59 4.02
C ALA A 163 5.17 22.08 4.73
N ASP A 164 4.88 23.37 4.59
CA ASP A 164 3.65 23.97 5.12
C ASP A 164 2.62 24.15 3.98
N LEU A 165 1.38 23.79 4.26
CA LEU A 165 0.23 23.92 3.38
C LEU A 165 -0.78 24.89 3.98
N THR A 166 -1.15 25.93 3.24
CA THR A 166 -2.19 26.86 3.66
C THR A 166 -3.53 26.45 3.11
N VAL A 167 -4.50 26.19 3.98
CA VAL A 167 -5.91 25.98 3.64
C VAL A 167 -6.66 27.31 3.81
N ASP A 168 -7.29 27.79 2.74
CA ASP A 168 -7.88 29.12 2.66
C ASP A 168 -9.33 29.12 2.13
N SER A 169 -9.91 27.94 1.90
CA SER A 169 -11.27 27.82 1.35
C SER A 169 -12.26 27.25 2.37
N LYS A 170 -13.48 27.81 2.38
CA LYS A 170 -14.62 27.22 3.10
C LYS A 170 -15.24 26.05 2.35
N GLU A 171 -15.12 26.06 1.03
CA GLU A 171 -15.54 24.97 0.18
C GLU A 171 -14.42 23.93 0.07
N TRP A 172 -14.81 22.68 -0.17
CA TRP A 172 -13.85 21.63 -0.41
C TRP A 172 -13.02 21.94 -1.65
N LYS A 173 -11.69 21.94 -1.47
CA LYS A 173 -10.72 22.21 -2.51
C LYS A 173 -9.54 21.26 -2.38
N LYS A 174 -9.02 20.79 -3.51
CA LYS A 174 -7.82 19.97 -3.54
C LYS A 174 -6.57 20.84 -3.44
N TYR A 175 -5.73 20.55 -2.46
CA TYR A 175 -4.43 21.17 -2.23
C TYR A 175 -3.32 20.19 -2.51
N GLN A 176 -2.19 20.69 -2.97
CA GLN A 176 -1.02 19.85 -3.30
C GLN A 176 0.27 20.56 -2.90
N LEU A 177 1.29 19.78 -2.56
CA LEU A 177 2.67 20.23 -2.39
C LEU A 177 3.65 19.10 -2.72
N ILE A 178 4.93 19.45 -2.87
CA ILE A 178 6.01 18.49 -3.09
C ILE A 178 6.85 18.39 -1.81
N LEU A 179 7.07 17.15 -1.36
CA LEU A 179 8.04 16.81 -0.32
C LEU A 179 9.31 16.26 -0.99
N LYS A 180 10.47 16.72 -0.53
CA LYS A 180 11.77 16.25 -1.01
C LYS A 180 12.61 15.76 0.17
N PRO A 181 12.67 14.43 0.41
CA PRO A 181 13.39 13.86 1.53
C PRO A 181 14.90 14.16 1.48
N GLY A 182 15.47 14.59 2.60
CA GLY A 182 16.90 14.80 2.77
C GLY A 182 17.70 13.52 2.99
N MET A 183 17.01 12.38 3.21
CA MET A 183 17.63 11.07 3.41
C MET A 183 16.78 9.96 2.78
N THR A 184 17.41 8.83 2.49
CA THR A 184 16.71 7.58 2.12
C THR A 184 16.26 6.87 3.39
N GLN A 185 14.97 6.53 3.48
CA GLN A 185 14.40 5.83 4.60
C GLN A 185 13.44 4.75 4.09
N PRO A 186 13.68 3.46 4.39
CA PRO A 186 12.81 2.37 3.94
C PRO A 186 11.47 2.32 4.66
N LYS A 187 11.40 2.88 5.88
CA LYS A 187 10.18 2.95 6.68
C LYS A 187 10.09 4.31 7.37
N SER A 188 9.22 5.14 6.88
CA SER A 188 8.87 6.42 7.49
C SER A 188 7.38 6.52 7.75
N THR A 189 6.98 7.59 8.42
CA THR A 189 5.60 7.95 8.71
C THR A 189 5.32 9.31 8.08
N LEU A 190 4.16 9.44 7.43
CA LEU A 190 3.62 10.73 7.02
C LEU A 190 2.91 11.36 8.22
N ARG A 191 3.31 12.56 8.59
CA ARG A 191 2.76 13.33 9.70
C ARG A 191 2.11 14.61 9.20
N ILE A 192 0.93 14.93 9.73
CA ILE A 192 0.14 16.09 9.35
C ILE A 192 -0.31 16.78 10.65
N PHE A 193 0.15 18.00 10.89
CA PHE A 193 -0.26 18.79 12.04
C PHE A 193 -0.96 20.08 11.62
N LEU A 194 -2.03 20.44 12.33
CA LEU A 194 -2.61 21.78 12.32
C LEU A 194 -1.79 22.66 13.28
N THR A 195 -0.96 23.54 12.70
CA THR A 195 -0.06 24.42 13.46
C THR A 195 -0.70 25.71 13.91
N SER A 196 -1.69 26.20 13.15
CA SER A 196 -2.47 27.37 13.51
C SER A 196 -3.61 27.06 14.48
N LYS A 197 -4.10 28.06 15.20
CA LYS A 197 -5.29 27.95 16.05
C LYS A 197 -6.53 27.97 15.16
N GLY A 198 -7.27 26.86 15.12
CA GLY A 198 -8.48 26.80 14.27
C GLY A 198 -8.97 25.39 14.03
N THR A 199 -9.70 25.24 12.94
CA THR A 199 -10.31 23.96 12.55
C THR A 199 -10.19 23.73 11.05
N VAL A 200 -9.69 22.56 10.65
CA VAL A 200 -9.58 22.13 9.25
C VAL A 200 -10.22 20.76 9.09
N ALA A 201 -10.97 20.58 8.00
CA ALA A 201 -11.48 19.27 7.57
C ALA A 201 -10.59 18.73 6.45
N LEU A 202 -10.23 17.43 6.53
CA LEU A 202 -9.30 16.75 5.61
C LEU A 202 -9.90 15.45 5.10
N GLN A 203 -9.79 15.22 3.80
CA GLN A 203 -10.24 13.99 3.13
C GLN A 203 -9.31 13.62 1.98
N LEU A 204 -9.30 12.35 1.57
CA LEU A 204 -8.52 11.83 0.44
C LEU A 204 -7.06 12.29 0.49
N ILE A 205 -6.42 11.94 1.59
CA ILE A 205 -5.01 12.26 1.84
C ILE A 205 -4.14 11.26 1.07
N SER A 206 -3.29 11.74 0.18
CA SER A 206 -2.46 10.92 -0.71
C SER A 206 -1.01 11.37 -0.72
N LEU A 207 -0.10 10.42 -0.95
CA LEU A 207 1.32 10.68 -1.18
C LEU A 207 1.84 9.75 -2.28
N PHE A 208 2.28 10.31 -3.38
CA PHE A 208 2.84 9.57 -4.52
C PHE A 208 4.26 10.00 -4.85
N PRO A 209 5.14 9.09 -5.29
CA PRO A 209 6.36 9.51 -5.98
C PRO A 209 5.97 10.28 -7.24
N VAL A 210 6.73 11.34 -7.57
CA VAL A 210 6.53 12.08 -8.82
C VAL A 210 7.02 11.25 -10.00
N ASP A 211 8.13 10.51 -9.82
CA ASP A 211 8.67 9.59 -10.83
C ASP A 211 7.91 8.25 -10.79
N THR A 212 6.92 8.13 -11.65
CA THR A 212 6.09 6.92 -11.85
C THR A 212 6.39 6.27 -13.19
N TRP A 213 5.93 5.04 -13.39
CA TRP A 213 6.14 4.33 -14.64
C TRP A 213 5.50 5.07 -15.82
N LYS A 214 6.32 5.33 -16.86
CA LYS A 214 5.96 6.12 -18.05
C LYS A 214 5.45 7.53 -17.74
N GLY A 215 5.76 8.08 -16.55
CA GLY A 215 5.43 9.45 -16.17
C GLY A 215 3.94 9.72 -15.95
N HIS A 216 3.11 8.69 -15.75
CA HIS A 216 1.69 8.89 -15.42
C HIS A 216 1.53 9.47 -14.01
N GLU A 217 0.89 10.63 -13.91
CA GLU A 217 0.59 11.22 -12.60
C GLU A 217 -0.23 10.25 -11.74
N ASN A 218 0.20 10.06 -10.48
CA ASN A 218 -0.41 9.10 -9.55
C ASN A 218 -0.56 7.69 -10.14
N GLY A 219 0.43 7.28 -10.91
CA GLY A 219 0.45 6.02 -11.64
C GLY A 219 1.07 4.86 -10.88
N LEU A 220 1.66 3.94 -11.63
CA LEU A 220 2.27 2.73 -11.07
C LEU A 220 3.70 3.00 -10.60
N ARG A 221 4.17 2.22 -9.64
CA ARG A 221 5.57 2.18 -9.22
C ARG A 221 6.46 1.80 -10.40
N LYS A 222 7.42 2.68 -10.68
CA LYS A 222 8.31 2.55 -11.84
C LYS A 222 9.10 1.25 -11.85
N ASP A 223 9.69 0.91 -10.70
CA ASP A 223 10.50 -0.30 -10.54
C ASP A 223 9.70 -1.59 -10.73
N LEU A 224 8.52 -1.69 -10.09
CA LEU A 224 7.68 -2.89 -10.17
C LEU A 224 7.03 -3.04 -11.54
N ALA A 225 6.47 -1.96 -12.09
CA ALA A 225 5.82 -2.01 -13.39
C ALA A 225 6.82 -2.30 -14.52
N GLN A 226 8.06 -1.75 -14.43
CA GLN A 226 9.11 -2.06 -15.38
C GLN A 226 9.55 -3.53 -15.29
N ALA A 227 9.73 -4.06 -14.07
CA ALA A 227 10.08 -5.48 -13.89
C ALA A 227 9.03 -6.42 -14.49
N LEU A 228 7.73 -6.11 -14.34
CA LEU A 228 6.65 -6.87 -14.97
C LEU A 228 6.67 -6.74 -16.50
N ALA A 229 6.95 -5.55 -17.03
CA ALA A 229 7.05 -5.31 -18.47
C ALA A 229 8.24 -6.06 -19.10
N ASP A 230 9.38 -6.13 -18.39
CA ASP A 230 10.60 -6.81 -18.88
C ASP A 230 10.44 -8.34 -19.01
N ILE A 231 9.45 -8.93 -18.34
CA ILE A 231 9.09 -10.36 -18.52
C ILE A 231 8.44 -10.61 -19.89
N HIS A 232 7.93 -9.58 -20.55
CA HIS A 232 7.20 -9.67 -21.83
C HIS A 232 6.06 -10.71 -21.80
N PRO A 233 5.14 -10.67 -20.83
CA PRO A 233 4.09 -11.68 -20.70
C PRO A 233 3.14 -11.66 -21.89
N GLY A 234 2.81 -12.83 -22.43
CA GLY A 234 1.82 -12.95 -23.49
C GLY A 234 0.38 -12.77 -23.00
N VAL A 235 0.15 -12.95 -21.69
CA VAL A 235 -1.13 -12.71 -21.02
C VAL A 235 -0.91 -12.19 -19.61
N PHE A 236 -1.78 -11.30 -19.15
CA PHE A 236 -1.78 -10.77 -17.79
C PHE A 236 -3.17 -10.96 -17.17
N ARG A 237 -3.28 -11.88 -16.20
CA ARG A 237 -4.52 -12.10 -15.44
C ARG A 237 -4.53 -11.21 -14.21
N PHE A 238 -5.54 -10.35 -14.14
CA PHE A 238 -5.75 -9.34 -13.08
C PHE A 238 -7.25 -9.22 -12.77
N PRO A 239 -7.70 -8.86 -11.59
CA PRO A 239 -6.96 -8.56 -10.37
C PRO A 239 -6.71 -9.75 -9.43
N GLY A 240 -6.94 -10.97 -9.89
CA GLY A 240 -6.68 -12.17 -9.11
C GLY A 240 -7.77 -13.22 -9.17
N GLY A 241 -7.84 -14.05 -8.13
CA GLY A 241 -8.83 -15.09 -7.90
C GLY A 241 -9.85 -14.65 -6.85
N CYS A 242 -9.53 -14.85 -5.56
CA CYS A 242 -10.45 -14.59 -4.44
C CYS A 242 -10.97 -13.15 -4.35
N ILE A 243 -10.17 -12.16 -4.76
CA ILE A 243 -10.61 -10.76 -4.82
C ILE A 243 -11.74 -10.57 -5.84
N VAL A 244 -11.77 -11.35 -6.93
CA VAL A 244 -12.80 -11.25 -7.98
C VAL A 244 -14.14 -11.78 -7.49
N GLU A 245 -14.12 -12.86 -6.71
CA GLU A 245 -15.33 -13.50 -6.20
C GLU A 245 -16.06 -12.64 -5.18
N GLY A 246 -15.27 -11.91 -4.34
CA GLY A 246 -15.80 -11.28 -3.14
C GLY A 246 -16.23 -12.31 -2.07
N THR A 247 -17.04 -11.90 -1.12
CA THR A 247 -17.70 -12.77 -0.13
C THR A 247 -19.12 -13.14 -0.55
N ASP A 248 -19.73 -12.30 -1.36
CA ASP A 248 -21.05 -12.46 -1.95
C ASP A 248 -21.16 -11.67 -3.26
N LEU A 249 -22.35 -11.68 -3.86
CA LEU A 249 -22.61 -11.01 -5.14
C LEU A 249 -22.45 -9.48 -5.08
N ASN A 250 -22.65 -8.86 -3.91
CA ASN A 250 -22.53 -7.40 -3.76
C ASN A 250 -21.07 -6.96 -3.63
N THR A 251 -20.24 -7.80 -3.01
CA THR A 251 -18.82 -7.55 -2.76
C THR A 251 -17.90 -8.08 -3.86
N ARG A 252 -18.47 -8.74 -4.91
CA ARG A 252 -17.68 -9.15 -6.07
C ARG A 252 -16.98 -7.97 -6.73
N TYR A 253 -15.79 -8.19 -7.23
CA TYR A 253 -15.03 -7.14 -7.92
C TYR A 253 -15.76 -6.66 -9.17
N ASP A 254 -16.05 -5.37 -9.21
CA ASP A 254 -16.60 -4.68 -10.37
C ASP A 254 -15.58 -3.65 -10.88
N TRP A 255 -14.83 -4.01 -11.94
CA TRP A 255 -13.78 -3.17 -12.49
C TRP A 255 -14.27 -1.78 -12.91
N LYS A 256 -15.56 -1.63 -13.26
CA LYS A 256 -16.15 -0.34 -13.63
C LYS A 256 -16.12 0.66 -12.48
N LYS A 257 -16.16 0.17 -11.24
CA LYS A 257 -16.05 1.01 -10.03
C LYS A 257 -14.62 1.50 -9.78
N SER A 258 -13.62 0.89 -10.40
CA SER A 258 -12.21 1.30 -10.28
C SER A 258 -11.78 2.33 -11.33
N VAL A 259 -12.67 2.76 -12.22
CA VAL A 259 -12.41 3.72 -13.29
C VAL A 259 -12.99 5.10 -12.93
N GLY A 260 -12.40 6.16 -13.50
CA GLY A 260 -12.83 7.54 -13.28
C GLY A 260 -12.04 8.26 -12.17
N PRO A 261 -12.49 9.45 -11.74
CA PRO A 261 -11.85 10.21 -10.68
C PRO A 261 -11.76 9.41 -9.38
N VAL A 262 -10.63 9.50 -8.71
CA VAL A 262 -10.36 8.75 -7.46
C VAL A 262 -11.40 9.03 -6.38
N GLU A 263 -11.88 10.25 -6.34
CA GLU A 263 -12.90 10.74 -5.41
C GLU A 263 -14.23 9.97 -5.51
N ASN A 264 -14.52 9.42 -6.68
CA ASN A 264 -15.76 8.70 -6.97
C ASN A 264 -15.60 7.17 -6.95
N ARG A 265 -14.39 6.67 -6.70
CA ARG A 265 -14.16 5.24 -6.59
C ARG A 265 -14.52 4.77 -5.19
N PRO A 266 -15.47 3.83 -5.05
CA PRO A 266 -15.78 3.27 -3.73
C PRO A 266 -14.64 2.39 -3.25
N LEU A 267 -14.59 2.16 -1.95
CA LEU A 267 -13.80 1.07 -1.38
C LEU A 267 -14.21 -0.24 -2.06
N ASN A 268 -13.23 -1.03 -2.46
CA ASN A 268 -13.46 -2.40 -2.88
C ASN A 268 -13.38 -3.31 -1.64
N GLU A 269 -14.54 -3.65 -1.11
CA GLU A 269 -14.61 -4.53 0.05
C GLU A 269 -14.08 -5.92 -0.31
N ASN A 270 -13.16 -6.43 0.47
CA ASN A 270 -12.55 -7.73 0.26
C ASN A 270 -12.60 -8.60 1.52
N ARG A 271 -12.37 -9.92 1.36
CA ARG A 271 -12.42 -10.88 2.47
C ARG A 271 -11.32 -10.72 3.52
N TRP A 272 -10.29 -9.94 3.24
CA TRP A 272 -9.19 -9.66 4.18
C TRP A 272 -9.43 -8.37 4.98
N GLN A 273 -10.51 -7.63 4.68
CA GLN A 273 -10.96 -6.43 5.41
C GLN A 273 -9.93 -5.29 5.45
N TYR A 274 -9.27 -5.03 4.32
CA TYR A 274 -8.41 -3.86 4.14
C TYR A 274 -8.52 -3.29 2.72
#